data_243be5b18360f6751c23cad833659816
#
_entry.id   243be5b18360f6751c23cad833659816
#
_cell.length_a   1.000
_cell.length_b   1.000
_cell.length_c   1.000
_cell.angle_alpha   90.00
_cell.angle_beta   90.00
_cell.angle_gamma   90.00
#
_symmetry.space_group_name_H-M   'P 1'
#
loop_
_entity.id
_entity.type
_entity.pdbx_description
1 polymer ?
#
loop_
_entity_poly.entity_id
_entity_poly.type
_entity_poly.pdbx_seq_one_letter_code
_entity_poly.pdbx_strand_id
1 'polypeptide(L)'
;MIDMDMIEKADEIMRAFQKEVYELCEKNISPTEVTTSYMVAGILMKTAVEIYVSTLEEESVMKVLDAVRDTVPLVAEKMQREFGEVTYH
;
A
#
# COMPACT_ATOMS: atom_id res chain seq x y z
N MET A 1 14.63 -26.20 0.44
CA MET A 1 15.69 -25.18 0.46
C MET A 1 15.27 -24.02 -0.42
N ILE A 2 15.26 -22.82 0.13
CA ILE A 2 14.84 -21.63 -0.63
C ILE A 2 15.98 -21.19 -1.53
N ASP A 3 15.66 -21.04 -2.82
CA ASP A 3 16.63 -20.59 -3.82
C ASP A 3 16.81 -19.07 -3.69
N MET A 4 18.03 -18.62 -3.42
CA MET A 4 18.34 -17.20 -3.27
C MET A 4 18.05 -16.41 -4.54
N ASP A 5 18.23 -17.02 -5.71
CA ASP A 5 17.92 -16.37 -6.99
C ASP A 5 16.43 -16.07 -7.12
N MET A 6 15.56 -16.95 -6.61
CA MET A 6 14.12 -16.74 -6.61
C MET A 6 13.73 -15.59 -5.69
N ILE A 7 14.38 -15.47 -4.54
CA ILE A 7 14.14 -14.37 -3.60
C ILE A 7 14.55 -13.03 -4.23
N GLU A 8 15.72 -13.00 -4.87
CA GLU A 8 16.20 -11.78 -5.53
C GLU A 8 15.28 -11.36 -6.67
N LYS A 9 14.81 -12.32 -7.47
CA LYS A 9 13.85 -12.02 -8.55
C LYS A 9 12.53 -11.49 -8.01
N ALA A 10 12.03 -12.09 -6.94
CA ALA A 10 10.80 -11.62 -6.31
C ALA A 10 10.95 -10.19 -5.80
N ASP A 11 12.09 -9.88 -5.17
CA ASP A 11 12.37 -8.53 -4.71
C ASP A 11 12.43 -7.53 -5.85
N GLU A 12 13.07 -7.89 -6.96
CA GLU A 12 13.15 -7.03 -8.14
C GLU A 12 11.77 -6.74 -8.72
N ILE A 13 10.93 -7.78 -8.83
CA ILE A 13 9.56 -7.63 -9.32
C ILE A 13 8.76 -6.71 -8.41
N MET A 14 8.88 -6.90 -7.10
CA MET A 14 8.15 -6.09 -6.12
C MET A 14 8.58 -4.63 -6.16
N ARG A 15 9.88 -4.38 -6.27
CA ARG A 15 10.42 -3.01 -6.35
C ARG A 15 9.98 -2.33 -7.64
N ALA A 16 10.02 -3.04 -8.76
CA ALA A 16 9.58 -2.49 -10.04
C ALA A 16 8.09 -2.16 -10.00
N PHE A 17 7.28 -3.06 -9.45
CA PHE A 17 5.85 -2.84 -9.30
C PHE A 17 5.55 -1.65 -8.39
N GLN A 18 6.23 -1.58 -7.25
CA GLN A 18 6.05 -0.48 -6.30
C GLN A 18 6.41 0.86 -6.93
N LYS A 19 7.48 0.89 -7.72
CA LYS A 19 7.88 2.10 -8.44
C LYS A 19 6.78 2.55 -9.39
N GLU A 20 6.21 1.62 -10.15
CA GLU A 20 5.11 1.93 -11.08
C GLU A 20 3.88 2.45 -10.35
N VAL A 21 3.54 1.84 -9.20
CA VAL A 21 2.42 2.30 -8.38
C VAL A 21 2.66 3.72 -7.89
N TYR A 22 3.86 4.02 -7.40
CA TYR A 22 4.20 5.36 -6.95
C TYR A 22 4.13 6.38 -8.08
N GLU A 23 4.60 6.03 -9.27
CA GLU A 23 4.52 6.91 -10.44
C GLU A 23 3.07 7.20 -10.82
N LEU A 24 2.20 6.17 -10.76
CA LEU A 24 0.77 6.34 -11.01
C LEU A 24 0.14 7.25 -9.95
N CYS A 25 0.52 7.10 -8.70
CA CYS A 25 0.02 7.93 -7.62
C CYS A 25 0.44 9.39 -7.82
N GLU A 26 1.70 9.63 -8.12
CA GLU A 26 2.20 10.99 -8.37
C GLU A 26 1.46 11.65 -9.53
N LYS A 27 1.20 10.88 -10.57
CA LYS A 27 0.51 11.38 -11.77
C LYS A 27 -0.95 11.74 -11.49
N ASN A 28 -1.60 11.01 -10.61
CA ASN A 28 -3.04 11.14 -10.39
C ASN A 28 -3.44 11.88 -9.12
N ILE A 29 -2.50 12.08 -8.20
CA ILE A 29 -2.75 12.83 -6.97
C ILE A 29 -2.34 14.28 -7.17
N SER A 30 -3.30 15.19 -7.04
CA SER A 30 -3.03 16.62 -7.12
C SER A 30 -2.64 17.14 -5.73
N PRO A 31 -1.53 17.87 -5.59
CA PRO A 31 -1.14 18.45 -4.30
C PRO A 31 -2.11 19.55 -3.82
N THR A 32 -2.96 20.06 -4.72
CA THR A 32 -3.91 21.11 -4.39
C THR A 32 -5.34 20.58 -4.17
N GLU A 33 -5.61 19.33 -4.55
CA GLU A 33 -6.94 18.72 -4.42
C GLU A 33 -6.85 17.43 -3.61
N VAL A 34 -7.17 17.52 -2.32
CA VAL A 34 -7.10 16.40 -1.38
C VAL A 34 -8.00 15.23 -1.81
N THR A 35 -9.11 15.53 -2.48
CA THR A 35 -10.02 14.50 -2.95
C THR A 35 -9.36 13.49 -3.88
N THR A 36 -8.35 13.92 -4.66
CA THR A 36 -7.64 13.00 -5.55
C THR A 36 -6.86 11.94 -4.78
N SER A 37 -6.32 12.30 -3.61
CA SER A 37 -5.64 11.34 -2.73
C SER A 37 -6.61 10.27 -2.25
N TYR A 38 -7.80 10.67 -1.82
CA TYR A 38 -8.81 9.74 -1.34
C TYR A 38 -9.30 8.82 -2.44
N MET A 39 -9.48 9.35 -3.65
CA MET A 39 -9.90 8.56 -4.79
C MET A 39 -8.86 7.51 -5.16
N VAL A 40 -7.59 7.91 -5.24
CA VAL A 40 -6.50 6.99 -5.58
C VAL A 40 -6.36 5.92 -4.49
N ALA A 41 -6.34 6.32 -3.23
CA ALA A 41 -6.23 5.38 -2.12
C ALA A 41 -7.39 4.39 -2.10
N GLY A 42 -8.61 4.88 -2.36
CA GLY A 42 -9.80 4.03 -2.40
C GLY A 42 -9.73 2.99 -3.51
N ILE A 43 -9.27 3.38 -4.68
CA ILE A 43 -9.11 2.46 -5.81
C ILE A 43 -8.04 1.42 -5.50
N LEU A 44 -6.91 1.83 -4.92
CA LEU A 44 -5.85 0.89 -4.54
C LEU A 44 -6.34 -0.11 -3.51
N MET A 45 -7.07 0.36 -2.50
CA MET A 45 -7.62 -0.51 -1.46
C MET A 45 -8.63 -1.50 -2.05
N LYS A 46 -9.55 -1.02 -2.87
CA LYS A 46 -10.54 -1.87 -3.53
C LYS A 46 -9.86 -2.94 -4.36
N THR A 47 -8.87 -2.55 -5.17
CA THR A 47 -8.14 -3.48 -6.02
C THR A 47 -7.41 -4.53 -5.19
N ALA A 48 -6.78 -4.11 -4.10
CA ALA A 48 -6.09 -5.03 -3.21
C ALA A 48 -7.07 -6.05 -2.60
N VAL A 49 -8.22 -5.59 -2.15
CA VAL A 49 -9.25 -6.49 -1.59
C VAL A 49 -9.73 -7.48 -2.65
N GLU A 50 -9.97 -7.01 -3.87
CA GLU A 50 -10.40 -7.88 -4.96
C GLU A 50 -9.37 -8.99 -5.24
N ILE A 51 -8.09 -8.64 -5.22
CA ILE A 51 -7.01 -9.62 -5.42
C ILE A 51 -7.00 -10.64 -4.28
N TYR A 52 -7.09 -10.19 -3.04
CA TYR A 52 -7.11 -11.10 -1.90
C TYR A 52 -8.31 -12.04 -1.94
N VAL A 53 -9.49 -11.50 -2.23
CA VAL A 53 -10.72 -12.30 -2.30
C VAL A 53 -10.63 -13.34 -3.41
N SER A 54 -9.92 -13.05 -4.49
CA SER A 54 -9.76 -14.00 -5.60
C SER A 54 -8.79 -15.13 -5.29
N THR A 55 -7.95 -14.99 -4.25
CA THR A 55 -6.88 -15.95 -3.94
C THR A 55 -6.97 -16.57 -2.56
N LEU A 56 -7.70 -15.95 -1.65
CA LEU A 56 -7.80 -16.40 -0.26
C LEU A 56 -9.25 -16.58 0.17
N GLU A 57 -9.45 -17.40 1.19
CA GLU A 57 -10.76 -17.53 1.81
C GLU A 57 -11.10 -16.25 2.57
N GLU A 58 -12.39 -15.98 2.73
CA GLU A 58 -12.87 -14.76 3.40
C GLU A 58 -12.24 -14.55 4.77
N GLU A 59 -12.15 -15.62 5.57
CA GLU A 59 -11.56 -15.53 6.91
C GLU A 59 -10.10 -15.09 6.84
N SER A 60 -9.33 -15.59 5.88
CA SER A 60 -7.94 -15.21 5.69
C SER A 60 -7.81 -13.75 5.24
N VAL A 61 -8.72 -13.28 4.38
CA VAL A 61 -8.76 -11.89 3.96
C VAL A 61 -8.99 -10.98 5.16
N MET A 62 -9.90 -11.34 6.04
CA MET A 62 -10.17 -10.55 7.25
C MET A 62 -8.96 -10.47 8.16
N LYS A 63 -8.18 -11.55 8.27
CA LYS A 63 -6.94 -11.54 9.06
C LYS A 63 -5.90 -10.60 8.45
N VAL A 64 -5.79 -10.58 7.13
CA VAL A 64 -4.87 -9.65 6.44
C VAL A 64 -5.29 -8.20 6.71
N LEU A 65 -6.58 -7.90 6.61
CA LEU A 65 -7.08 -6.55 6.87
C LEU A 65 -6.84 -6.12 8.31
N ASP A 66 -7.01 -7.05 9.27
CA ASP A 66 -6.71 -6.77 10.67
C ASP A 66 -5.23 -6.45 10.88
N ALA A 67 -4.34 -7.21 10.22
CA ALA A 67 -2.91 -6.95 10.28
C ALA A 67 -2.56 -5.57 9.70
N VAL A 68 -3.19 -5.19 8.59
CA VAL A 68 -3.00 -3.86 7.99
C VAL A 68 -3.47 -2.78 8.95
N ARG A 69 -4.63 -2.97 9.58
CA ARG A 69 -5.15 -2.02 10.58
C ARG A 69 -4.13 -1.79 11.69
N ASP A 70 -3.49 -2.85 12.15
CA ASP A 70 -2.53 -2.76 13.25
C ASP A 70 -1.26 -2.01 12.86
N THR A 71 -0.97 -1.88 11.55
CA THR A 71 0.19 -1.11 11.08
C THR A 71 -0.07 0.39 11.01
N VAL A 72 -1.33 0.82 11.06
CA VAL A 72 -1.68 2.23 10.87
C VAL A 72 -0.94 3.15 11.86
N PRO A 73 -0.91 2.85 13.17
CA PRO A 73 -0.17 3.72 14.10
C PRO A 73 1.33 3.78 13.80
N LEU A 74 1.90 2.67 13.35
CA LEU A 74 3.33 2.61 13.03
C LEU A 74 3.64 3.45 11.79
N VAL A 75 2.79 3.37 10.78
CA VAL A 75 2.95 4.17 9.56
C VAL A 75 2.77 5.65 9.87
N ALA A 76 1.77 5.99 10.69
CA ALA A 76 1.54 7.37 11.08
C ALA A 76 2.76 7.95 11.81
N GLU A 77 3.35 7.19 12.71
CA GLU A 77 4.54 7.60 13.43
C GLU A 77 5.73 7.80 12.48
N LYS A 78 5.92 6.87 11.54
CA LYS A 78 6.98 6.97 10.55
C LYS A 78 6.83 8.22 9.68
N MET A 79 5.62 8.50 9.24
CA MET A 79 5.33 9.68 8.43
C MET A 79 5.62 10.97 9.18
N GLN A 80 5.28 11.03 10.47
CA GLN A 80 5.60 12.19 11.30
C GLN A 80 7.10 12.40 11.43
N ARG A 81 7.87 11.32 11.60
CA ARG A 81 9.34 11.43 11.71
C ARG A 81 9.99 11.88 10.43
N GLU A 82 9.50 11.40 9.27
CA GLU A 82 10.11 11.69 7.98
C GLU A 82 9.70 13.06 7.43
N PHE A 83 8.45 13.47 7.65
CA PHE A 83 7.89 14.65 7.01
C PHE A 83 7.50 15.76 7.99
N GLY A 84 7.85 15.58 9.25
CA GLY A 84 7.48 16.53 10.28
C GLY A 84 6.01 16.40 10.66
N GLU A 85 5.56 17.37 11.45
CA GLU A 85 4.18 17.34 11.94
C GLU A 85 3.21 17.71 10.82
N VAL A 86 2.52 16.69 10.31
CA VAL A 86 1.47 16.90 9.32
C VAL A 86 0.14 16.88 10.06
N THR A 87 -0.44 18.05 10.21
CA THR A 87 -1.70 18.18 10.92
C THR A 87 -2.83 18.28 9.90
N TYR A 88 -3.62 17.24 9.84
CA TYR A 88 -4.85 17.25 9.04
C TYR A 88 -6.02 17.54 9.96
N HIS A 89 -6.68 18.59 9.67
CA HIS A 89 -7.90 18.97 10.38
C HIS A 89 -9.09 18.93 9.45
#